data_d2fb6fa72a400815d38e284ba1bb9b24
#
_entry.id   d2fb6fa72a400815d38e284ba1bb9b24
#
_cell.length_a   1.000
_cell.length_b   1.000
_cell.length_c   1.000
_cell.angle_alpha   90.00
_cell.angle_beta   90.00
_cell.angle_gamma   90.00
#
_symmetry.space_group_name_H-M   'P 1'
#
loop_
_entity.id
_entity.type
_entity.pdbx_description
1 polymer ?
#
loop_
_entity_poly.entity_id
_entity_poly.type
_entity_poly.pdbx_seq_one_letter_code
_entity_poly.pdbx_strand_id
1 'polypeptide(L)'
;MKTKKWLIGITILALLIGISIVWNDQGNENIKKIHFPTAGASGPLYSVGAALTHMWNQEIPGMRAAEESSPGGIFNIRMVADGEAEISIAVAGDIYQAMHGEGAFEGENISNLRAVAGLYLNPNQVIVSDASGIQTLQDMKGKRIAIASAGSSVYGECKTHLAAAGILFPQDIKAEYITLTDGQDMITNGRLDGAWVMAGVPASSVAQALTTGAKLLDIDRSLIQRIQEKYPWHVPYTIPKGSYANQDREIHTTAVKMILFTRNDIDEETIYEMTKKLWNYIEHGKNIPAPLKGLTVKDGVTGLDNIPLHPGAERYYKEIGAL
;
A
#
# COMPACT_ATOMS: atom_id res chain seq x y z
N MET A 1 77.22 -1.69 14.77
CA MET A 1 76.00 -2.52 14.80
C MET A 1 74.71 -1.76 15.29
N LYS A 2 74.73 -0.45 15.49
CA LYS A 2 73.53 0.31 15.97
C LYS A 2 72.73 1.00 14.85
N THR A 3 73.26 1.17 13.67
CA THR A 3 72.62 1.89 12.53
C THR A 3 71.67 1.03 11.68
N LYS A 4 71.80 -0.31 11.67
CA LYS A 4 70.91 -1.19 10.91
C LYS A 4 69.53 -1.41 11.54
N LYS A 5 69.41 -1.26 12.86
CA LYS A 5 68.09 -1.43 13.56
C LYS A 5 67.14 -0.26 13.38
N TRP A 6 67.66 0.93 13.10
CA TRP A 6 66.87 2.14 12.88
C TRP A 6 66.21 2.17 11.48
N LEU A 7 66.90 1.69 10.48
CA LEU A 7 66.38 1.62 9.10
C LEU A 7 65.22 0.62 8.95
N ILE A 8 65.26 -0.50 9.69
CA ILE A 8 64.17 -1.49 9.69
C ILE A 8 62.92 -0.94 10.38
N GLY A 9 63.08 -0.15 11.46
CA GLY A 9 61.93 0.46 12.17
C GLY A 9 61.19 1.49 11.34
N ILE A 10 61.91 2.30 10.54
CA ILE A 10 61.31 3.32 9.67
C ILE A 10 60.57 2.68 8.48
N THR A 11 61.11 1.58 7.92
CA THR A 11 60.47 0.87 6.81
C THR A 11 59.19 0.16 7.24
N ILE A 12 59.13 -0.42 8.46
CA ILE A 12 57.94 -1.03 9.02
C ILE A 12 56.86 0.00 9.36
N LEU A 13 57.27 1.18 9.87
CA LEU A 13 56.33 2.25 10.17
C LEU A 13 55.70 2.86 8.91
N ALA A 14 56.48 3.02 7.82
CA ALA A 14 55.98 3.48 6.52
C ALA A 14 55.04 2.46 5.84
N LEU A 15 55.26 1.15 6.02
CA LEU A 15 54.38 0.09 5.55
C LEU A 15 53.04 0.05 6.33
N LEU A 16 53.07 0.27 7.64
CA LEU A 16 51.85 0.31 8.47
C LEU A 16 51.01 1.58 8.20
N ILE A 17 51.62 2.72 7.93
CA ILE A 17 50.93 3.95 7.53
C ILE A 17 50.36 3.80 6.12
N GLY A 18 51.13 3.19 5.17
CA GLY A 18 50.63 2.91 3.83
C GLY A 18 49.43 1.94 3.80
N ILE A 19 49.42 0.92 4.65
CA ILE A 19 48.30 -0.01 4.80
C ILE A 19 47.12 0.68 5.48
N SER A 20 47.34 1.57 6.44
CA SER A 20 46.25 2.32 7.08
C SER A 20 45.55 3.31 6.13
N ILE A 21 46.29 3.89 5.17
CA ILE A 21 45.73 4.81 4.18
C ILE A 21 44.93 4.04 3.11
N VAL A 22 45.38 2.82 2.72
CA VAL A 22 44.69 1.98 1.74
C VAL A 22 43.41 1.33 2.35
N TRP A 23 43.34 1.15 3.66
CA TRP A 23 42.17 0.59 4.34
C TRP A 23 41.13 1.65 4.77
N ASN A 24 41.45 2.94 4.67
CA ASN A 24 40.50 4.00 5.08
C ASN A 24 39.70 4.58 3.91
N ASP A 25 39.85 4.02 2.70
CA ASP A 25 39.07 4.42 1.51
C ASP A 25 38.05 3.36 1.08
N GLN A 26 37.69 2.46 1.99
CA GLN A 26 36.55 1.58 1.83
C GLN A 26 35.28 2.32 2.28
N GLY A 27 34.78 3.20 1.40
CA GLY A 27 33.36 3.45 1.26
C GLY A 27 32.68 4.12 2.44
N ASN A 28 32.73 5.43 2.49
CA ASN A 28 31.58 6.20 2.95
C ASN A 28 30.48 6.07 1.86
N GLU A 29 29.99 4.83 1.62
CA GLU A 29 28.75 4.65 0.89
C GLU A 29 27.69 5.41 1.68
N ASN A 30 27.14 6.46 1.11
CA ASN A 30 25.99 7.18 1.65
C ASN A 30 24.86 6.17 1.80
N ILE A 31 24.71 5.62 3.01
CA ILE A 31 23.68 4.62 3.32
C ILE A 31 22.33 5.31 3.21
N LYS A 32 21.55 4.92 2.20
CA LYS A 32 20.19 5.37 1.98
C LYS A 32 19.24 4.49 2.80
N LYS A 33 18.75 5.01 3.92
CA LYS A 33 17.78 4.29 4.77
C LYS A 33 16.37 4.58 4.28
N ILE A 34 15.59 3.52 4.08
CA ILE A 34 14.19 3.60 3.66
C ILE A 34 13.34 2.76 4.61
N HIS A 35 12.52 3.43 5.39
CA HIS A 35 11.47 2.85 6.20
C HIS A 35 10.19 2.76 5.36
N PHE A 36 9.61 1.57 5.28
CA PHE A 36 8.45 1.30 4.44
C PHE A 36 7.31 0.66 5.26
N PRO A 37 6.51 1.43 6.00
CA PRO A 37 5.30 0.92 6.64
C PRO A 37 4.29 0.47 5.58
N THR A 38 3.64 -0.67 5.80
CA THR A 38 2.75 -1.31 4.84
C THR A 38 1.34 -1.52 5.41
N ALA A 39 1.05 -2.69 5.94
CA ALA A 39 -0.19 -3.05 6.61
C ALA A 39 0.06 -4.29 7.49
N GLY A 40 -1.01 -4.96 7.94
CA GLY A 40 -0.87 -6.21 8.71
C GLY A 40 -0.04 -7.26 7.95
N ALA A 41 0.84 -7.96 8.67
CA ALA A 41 1.83 -8.90 8.10
C ALA A 41 1.22 -10.06 7.29
N SER A 42 -0.05 -10.41 7.53
CA SER A 42 -0.78 -11.42 6.75
C SER A 42 -1.39 -10.87 5.45
N GLY A 43 -1.32 -9.55 5.22
CA GLY A 43 -1.96 -8.88 4.09
C GLY A 43 -1.09 -8.82 2.82
N PRO A 44 -1.72 -8.65 1.63
CA PRO A 44 -1.01 -8.56 0.36
C PRO A 44 -0.10 -7.33 0.28
N LEU A 45 -0.42 -6.24 0.98
CA LEU A 45 0.40 -5.03 0.96
C LEU A 45 1.75 -5.25 1.64
N TYR A 46 1.78 -6.03 2.73
CA TYR A 46 3.04 -6.41 3.38
C TYR A 46 3.95 -7.22 2.43
N SER A 47 3.39 -8.20 1.70
CA SER A 47 4.17 -8.98 0.74
C SER A 47 4.68 -8.14 -0.44
N VAL A 48 3.94 -7.12 -0.86
CA VAL A 48 4.42 -6.14 -1.86
C VAL A 48 5.59 -5.35 -1.30
N GLY A 49 5.47 -4.80 -0.08
CA GLY A 49 6.56 -4.06 0.57
C GLY A 49 7.82 -4.91 0.72
N ALA A 50 7.69 -6.15 1.21
CA ALA A 50 8.80 -7.08 1.37
C ALA A 50 9.52 -7.37 0.03
N ALA A 51 8.77 -7.56 -1.05
CA ALA A 51 9.36 -7.79 -2.37
C ALA A 51 10.11 -6.55 -2.89
N LEU A 52 9.53 -5.36 -2.71
CA LEU A 52 10.16 -4.11 -3.16
C LEU A 52 11.40 -3.76 -2.34
N THR A 53 11.36 -3.84 -1.02
CA THR A 53 12.52 -3.57 -0.16
C THR A 53 13.64 -4.56 -0.42
N HIS A 54 13.32 -5.84 -0.60
CA HIS A 54 14.30 -6.85 -0.98
C HIS A 54 14.98 -6.52 -2.32
N MET A 55 14.19 -6.19 -3.35
CA MET A 55 14.70 -5.82 -4.68
C MET A 55 15.57 -4.56 -4.62
N TRP A 56 15.11 -3.48 -3.96
CA TRP A 56 15.89 -2.25 -3.84
C TRP A 56 17.22 -2.47 -3.10
N ASN A 57 17.21 -3.27 -2.03
CA ASN A 57 18.42 -3.62 -1.29
C ASN A 57 19.44 -4.41 -2.14
N GLN A 58 18.98 -5.19 -3.11
CA GLN A 58 19.85 -5.95 -4.01
C GLN A 58 20.38 -5.13 -5.17
N GLU A 59 19.54 -4.22 -5.71
CA GLU A 59 19.83 -3.58 -6.98
C GLU A 59 20.31 -2.12 -6.86
N ILE A 60 20.17 -1.49 -5.69
CA ILE A 60 20.61 -0.11 -5.47
C ILE A 60 21.76 -0.08 -4.47
N PRO A 61 22.99 0.30 -4.89
CA PRO A 61 24.13 0.38 -3.98
C PRO A 61 23.85 1.29 -2.77
N GLY A 62 24.25 0.86 -1.57
CA GLY A 62 24.06 1.62 -0.34
C GLY A 62 22.62 1.66 0.19
N MET A 63 21.65 1.04 -0.47
CA MET A 63 20.26 0.98 -0.01
C MET A 63 20.12 0.10 1.24
N ARG A 64 19.32 0.57 2.19
CA ARG A 64 18.88 -0.15 3.40
C ARG A 64 17.38 0.10 3.59
N ALA A 65 16.58 -0.56 2.77
CA ALA A 65 15.13 -0.51 2.85
C ALA A 65 14.61 -1.62 3.77
N ALA A 66 13.66 -1.29 4.62
CA ALA A 66 12.99 -2.24 5.52
C ALA A 66 11.49 -1.98 5.52
N GLU A 67 10.73 -3.03 5.23
CA GLU A 67 9.28 -3.00 5.40
C GLU A 67 8.90 -3.27 6.85
N GLU A 68 7.80 -2.70 7.28
CA GLU A 68 7.22 -2.97 8.59
C GLU A 68 5.71 -3.09 8.54
N SER A 69 5.18 -3.80 9.51
CA SER A 69 3.74 -3.91 9.71
C SER A 69 3.18 -2.62 10.31
N SER A 70 2.01 -2.20 9.85
CA SER A 70 1.35 -0.99 10.32
C SER A 70 -0.17 -1.15 10.36
N PRO A 71 -0.91 -0.19 10.95
CA PRO A 71 -2.38 -0.14 10.85
C PRO A 71 -2.91 0.00 9.42
N GLY A 72 -2.14 0.57 8.47
CA GLY A 72 -2.51 0.73 7.07
C GLY A 72 -2.41 2.16 6.54
N GLY A 73 -3.00 2.42 5.36
CA GLY A 73 -2.73 3.59 4.54
C GLY A 73 -2.88 4.95 5.21
N ILE A 74 -3.96 5.19 5.98
CA ILE A 74 -4.18 6.47 6.69
C ILE A 74 -3.06 6.73 7.72
N PHE A 75 -2.65 5.69 8.46
CA PHE A 75 -1.53 5.78 9.40
C PHE A 75 -0.20 6.04 8.67
N ASN A 76 0.04 5.31 7.59
CA ASN A 76 1.27 5.41 6.79
C ASN A 76 1.45 6.81 6.17
N ILE A 77 0.36 7.43 5.74
CA ILE A 77 0.39 8.80 5.20
C ILE A 77 0.95 9.77 6.24
N ARG A 78 0.53 9.66 7.51
CA ARG A 78 1.08 10.49 8.59
C ARG A 78 2.54 10.19 8.84
N MET A 79 2.94 8.92 8.95
CA MET A 79 4.34 8.54 9.14
C MET A 79 5.25 9.14 8.05
N VAL A 80 4.83 9.06 6.79
CA VAL A 80 5.61 9.64 5.68
C VAL A 80 5.62 11.17 5.78
N ALA A 81 4.47 11.80 6.02
CA ALA A 81 4.35 13.26 6.11
C ALA A 81 5.21 13.85 7.24
N ASP A 82 5.26 13.17 8.39
CA ASP A 82 6.00 13.59 9.59
C ASP A 82 7.50 13.23 9.52
N GLY A 83 7.93 12.50 8.49
CA GLY A 83 9.33 12.10 8.30
C GLY A 83 9.75 10.88 9.12
N GLU A 84 8.79 10.13 9.66
CA GLU A 84 9.03 8.87 10.37
C GLU A 84 9.23 7.69 9.40
N ALA A 85 8.80 7.84 8.14
CA ALA A 85 9.04 6.90 7.05
C ALA A 85 9.38 7.66 5.77
N GLU A 86 10.12 7.03 4.86
CA GLU A 86 10.52 7.63 3.59
C GLU A 86 9.53 7.35 2.47
N ILE A 87 8.90 6.19 2.48
CA ILE A 87 8.01 5.73 1.41
C ILE A 87 6.92 4.83 1.97
N SER A 88 5.75 4.84 1.35
CA SER A 88 4.68 3.88 1.66
C SER A 88 3.72 3.70 0.48
N ILE A 89 2.69 2.87 0.68
CA ILE A 89 1.59 2.66 -0.25
C ILE A 89 0.28 2.98 0.47
N ALA A 90 -0.55 3.79 -0.18
CA ALA A 90 -1.92 4.09 0.27
C ALA A 90 -2.85 4.22 -0.93
N VAL A 91 -4.15 4.32 -0.69
CA VAL A 91 -5.12 4.60 -1.76
C VAL A 91 -5.04 6.06 -2.19
N ALA A 92 -5.23 6.32 -3.47
CA ALA A 92 -5.18 7.67 -4.04
C ALA A 92 -6.09 8.65 -3.29
N GLY A 93 -7.30 8.23 -2.93
CA GLY A 93 -8.26 9.04 -2.20
C GLY A 93 -7.81 9.46 -0.80
N ASP A 94 -7.12 8.60 -0.05
CA ASP A 94 -6.58 8.95 1.27
C ASP A 94 -5.46 9.99 1.14
N ILE A 95 -4.59 9.84 0.14
CA ILE A 95 -3.51 10.82 -0.14
C ILE A 95 -4.11 12.16 -0.57
N TYR A 96 -5.13 12.14 -1.46
CA TYR A 96 -5.85 13.34 -1.86
C TYR A 96 -6.47 14.05 -0.65
N GLN A 97 -7.21 13.33 0.20
CA GLN A 97 -7.83 13.88 1.40
C GLN A 97 -6.79 14.46 2.36
N ALA A 98 -5.64 13.80 2.54
CA ALA A 98 -4.54 14.30 3.36
C ALA A 98 -4.01 15.64 2.85
N MET A 99 -3.84 15.77 1.53
CA MET A 99 -3.34 16.99 0.90
C MET A 99 -4.35 18.16 0.94
N HIS A 100 -5.64 17.86 1.14
CA HIS A 100 -6.72 18.87 1.17
C HIS A 100 -7.31 19.08 2.58
N GLY A 101 -6.83 18.36 3.61
CA GLY A 101 -7.35 18.46 4.96
C GLY A 101 -8.78 17.95 5.10
N GLU A 102 -9.11 16.87 4.39
CA GLU A 102 -10.45 16.29 4.34
C GLU A 102 -10.51 14.90 4.99
N GLY A 103 -11.71 14.43 5.28
CA GLY A 103 -11.96 13.07 5.70
C GLY A 103 -11.29 12.68 7.02
N ALA A 104 -10.35 11.75 6.98
CA ALA A 104 -9.56 11.33 8.14
C ALA A 104 -8.48 12.36 8.53
N PHE A 105 -8.25 13.37 7.70
CA PHE A 105 -7.22 14.40 7.86
C PHE A 105 -7.82 15.79 8.05
N GLU A 106 -9.09 15.86 8.49
CA GLU A 106 -9.76 17.14 8.74
C GLU A 106 -8.97 17.99 9.74
N GLY A 107 -8.63 19.22 9.32
CA GLY A 107 -7.80 20.15 10.09
C GLY A 107 -6.29 19.93 9.99
N GLU A 108 -5.83 18.91 9.27
CA GLU A 108 -4.42 18.71 8.93
C GLU A 108 -4.09 19.40 7.58
N ASN A 109 -2.84 19.81 7.38
CA ASN A 109 -2.37 20.40 6.11
C ASN A 109 -1.11 19.64 5.66
N ILE A 110 -1.31 18.53 4.96
CA ILE A 110 -0.23 17.66 4.50
C ILE A 110 0.06 17.96 3.01
N SER A 111 0.95 18.91 2.72
CA SER A 111 1.26 19.36 1.35
C SER A 111 2.53 18.76 0.74
N ASN A 112 3.31 18.02 1.55
CA ASN A 112 4.63 17.51 1.17
C ASN A 112 4.61 16.14 0.47
N LEU A 113 3.45 15.50 0.29
CA LEU A 113 3.34 14.19 -0.34
C LEU A 113 3.57 14.25 -1.85
N ARG A 114 4.21 13.20 -2.39
CA ARG A 114 4.48 13.03 -3.82
C ARG A 114 4.26 11.58 -4.24
N ALA A 115 3.65 11.37 -5.39
CA ALA A 115 3.54 10.05 -5.99
C ALA A 115 4.89 9.61 -6.59
N VAL A 116 5.20 8.33 -6.38
CA VAL A 116 6.30 7.64 -7.07
C VAL A 116 5.77 6.83 -8.23
N ALA A 117 4.68 6.08 -7.99
CA ALA A 117 4.01 5.28 -9.01
C ALA A 117 2.55 4.99 -8.65
N GLY A 118 1.65 5.07 -9.62
CA GLY A 118 0.38 4.38 -9.56
C GLY A 118 0.61 2.87 -9.70
N LEU A 119 -0.05 2.09 -8.84
CA LEU A 119 0.08 0.64 -8.85
C LEU A 119 -1.24 -0.01 -9.34
N TYR A 120 -1.74 -0.96 -8.65
CA TYR A 120 -2.94 -1.72 -9.00
C TYR A 120 -4.23 -1.08 -8.49
N LEU A 121 -5.35 -1.49 -9.08
CA LEU A 121 -6.68 -1.24 -8.52
C LEU A 121 -6.94 -2.22 -7.39
N ASN A 122 -7.46 -1.71 -6.28
CA ASN A 122 -7.79 -2.48 -5.09
C ASN A 122 -9.30 -2.47 -4.88
N PRO A 123 -10.02 -3.53 -5.32
CA PRO A 123 -11.47 -3.57 -5.22
C PRO A 123 -11.96 -3.71 -3.78
N ASN A 124 -13.06 -3.02 -3.49
CA ASN A 124 -13.84 -3.21 -2.28
C ASN A 124 -14.64 -4.51 -2.38
N GLN A 125 -14.43 -5.43 -1.45
CA GLN A 125 -15.13 -6.70 -1.39
C GLN A 125 -15.90 -6.76 -0.08
N VAL A 126 -17.22 -6.70 -0.18
CA VAL A 126 -18.10 -6.73 0.98
C VAL A 126 -18.61 -8.14 1.17
N ILE A 127 -18.18 -8.75 2.27
CA ILE A 127 -18.54 -10.13 2.64
C ILE A 127 -19.70 -10.07 3.62
N VAL A 128 -20.73 -10.88 3.40
CA VAL A 128 -21.86 -11.00 4.33
C VAL A 128 -22.13 -12.47 4.63
N SER A 129 -22.40 -12.79 5.90
CA SER A 129 -22.82 -14.14 6.29
C SER A 129 -24.17 -14.46 5.64
N ASP A 130 -24.34 -15.68 5.15
CA ASP A 130 -25.63 -16.15 4.59
C ASP A 130 -26.77 -16.03 5.62
N ALA A 131 -26.49 -16.23 6.91
CA ALA A 131 -27.45 -16.13 7.99
C ALA A 131 -27.77 -14.68 8.40
N SER A 132 -27.01 -13.68 7.94
CA SER A 132 -27.17 -12.27 8.34
C SER A 132 -28.47 -11.63 7.83
N GLY A 133 -29.02 -12.14 6.73
CA GLY A 133 -30.14 -11.55 6.01
C GLY A 133 -29.79 -10.29 5.22
N ILE A 134 -28.52 -9.90 5.14
CA ILE A 134 -28.05 -8.73 4.39
C ILE A 134 -28.13 -9.01 2.89
N GLN A 135 -28.83 -8.15 2.15
CA GLN A 135 -28.96 -8.17 0.68
C GLN A 135 -28.47 -6.87 0.05
N THR A 136 -28.42 -5.78 0.79
CA THR A 136 -27.99 -4.44 0.37
C THR A 136 -27.10 -3.81 1.44
N LEU A 137 -26.39 -2.73 1.13
CA LEU A 137 -25.64 -1.98 2.15
C LEU A 137 -26.55 -1.40 3.23
N GLN A 138 -27.78 -1.01 2.89
CA GLN A 138 -28.78 -0.48 3.84
C GLN A 138 -29.15 -1.49 4.93
N ASP A 139 -29.12 -2.79 4.63
CA ASP A 139 -29.41 -3.86 5.59
C ASP A 139 -28.31 -4.03 6.64
N MET A 140 -27.18 -3.35 6.49
CA MET A 140 -26.09 -3.35 7.49
C MET A 140 -26.45 -2.57 8.76
N LYS A 141 -27.53 -1.79 8.75
CA LYS A 141 -27.96 -1.06 9.94
C LYS A 141 -28.23 -2.03 11.11
N GLY A 142 -27.56 -1.77 12.24
CA GLY A 142 -27.61 -2.60 13.44
C GLY A 142 -26.79 -3.89 13.40
N LYS A 143 -26.11 -4.19 12.29
CA LYS A 143 -25.31 -5.41 12.09
C LYS A 143 -23.89 -5.27 12.63
N ARG A 144 -23.25 -6.42 12.90
CA ARG A 144 -21.87 -6.54 13.38
C ARG A 144 -20.95 -6.70 12.16
N ILE A 145 -20.19 -5.67 11.87
CA ILE A 145 -19.36 -5.59 10.65
C ILE A 145 -17.91 -5.43 11.04
N ALA A 146 -17.05 -6.32 10.55
CA ALA A 146 -15.58 -6.17 10.63
C ALA A 146 -15.11 -5.12 9.62
N ILE A 147 -14.43 -4.09 10.09
CA ILE A 147 -14.08 -2.88 9.33
C ILE A 147 -12.59 -2.56 9.33
N ALA A 148 -11.77 -3.50 9.77
CA ALA A 148 -10.33 -3.33 10.01
C ALA A 148 -10.01 -2.22 11.05
N SER A 149 -8.75 -1.83 11.18
CA SER A 149 -8.33 -0.79 12.14
C SER A 149 -8.73 0.60 11.67
N ALA A 150 -8.96 1.53 12.61
CA ALA A 150 -9.33 2.92 12.32
C ALA A 150 -8.28 3.70 11.50
N GLY A 151 -7.01 3.26 11.52
CA GLY A 151 -5.93 3.84 10.70
C GLY A 151 -5.77 3.22 9.31
N SER A 152 -6.68 2.31 8.91
CA SER A 152 -6.62 1.65 7.60
C SER A 152 -7.48 2.33 6.56
N SER A 153 -7.07 2.23 5.28
CA SER A 153 -7.93 2.63 4.16
C SER A 153 -9.22 1.82 4.08
N VAL A 154 -9.22 0.55 4.53
CA VAL A 154 -10.44 -0.30 4.60
C VAL A 154 -11.51 0.35 5.47
N TYR A 155 -11.13 0.92 6.61
CA TYR A 155 -12.03 1.67 7.48
C TYR A 155 -12.62 2.90 6.75
N GLY A 156 -11.77 3.67 6.05
CA GLY A 156 -12.19 4.83 5.25
C GLY A 156 -13.19 4.46 4.15
N GLU A 157 -12.90 3.40 3.42
CA GLU A 157 -13.75 2.88 2.35
C GLU A 157 -15.11 2.39 2.88
N CYS A 158 -15.12 1.62 3.96
CA CYS A 158 -16.35 1.18 4.62
C CYS A 158 -17.22 2.40 5.03
N LYS A 159 -16.63 3.40 5.68
CA LYS A 159 -17.30 4.65 6.08
C LYS A 159 -17.91 5.36 4.87
N THR A 160 -17.16 5.50 3.78
CA THR A 160 -17.60 6.17 2.54
C THR A 160 -18.83 5.47 1.93
N HIS A 161 -18.79 4.16 1.81
CA HIS A 161 -19.88 3.37 1.20
C HIS A 161 -21.12 3.35 2.08
N LEU A 162 -20.96 3.18 3.38
CA LEU A 162 -22.08 3.21 4.32
C LEU A 162 -22.74 4.60 4.36
N ALA A 163 -21.97 5.68 4.34
CA ALA A 163 -22.51 7.04 4.26
C ALA A 163 -23.29 7.27 2.97
N ALA A 164 -22.80 6.77 1.82
CA ALA A 164 -23.52 6.84 0.55
C ALA A 164 -24.82 6.01 0.56
N ALA A 165 -24.87 4.95 1.36
CA ALA A 165 -26.08 4.14 1.61
C ALA A 165 -27.03 4.77 2.64
N GLY A 166 -26.72 5.94 3.22
CA GLY A 166 -27.54 6.61 4.23
C GLY A 166 -27.38 6.04 5.64
N ILE A 167 -26.30 5.34 5.91
CA ILE A 167 -25.95 4.77 7.22
C ILE A 167 -24.97 5.70 7.92
N LEU A 168 -25.32 6.12 9.14
CA LEU A 168 -24.43 6.91 9.99
C LEU A 168 -23.37 6.02 10.62
N PHE A 169 -22.13 6.28 10.27
CA PHE A 169 -21.00 5.52 10.76
C PHE A 169 -20.29 6.26 11.92
N PRO A 170 -19.96 5.57 13.03
CA PRO A 170 -20.22 4.16 13.33
C PRO A 170 -21.56 3.89 14.05
N GLN A 171 -22.41 4.92 14.24
CA GLN A 171 -23.59 4.90 15.12
C GLN A 171 -24.65 3.86 14.71
N ASP A 172 -24.83 3.66 13.41
CA ASP A 172 -25.87 2.77 12.86
C ASP A 172 -25.39 1.32 12.69
N ILE A 173 -24.14 0.99 12.97
CA ILE A 173 -23.60 -0.38 12.92
C ILE A 173 -22.92 -0.77 14.24
N LYS A 174 -22.70 -2.05 14.42
CA LYS A 174 -21.83 -2.57 15.49
C LYS A 174 -20.47 -2.84 14.83
N ALA A 175 -19.61 -1.82 14.86
CA ALA A 175 -18.30 -1.87 14.23
C ALA A 175 -17.32 -2.73 15.03
N GLU A 176 -16.71 -3.72 14.37
CA GLU A 176 -15.64 -4.55 14.92
C GLU A 176 -14.33 -4.18 14.22
N TYR A 177 -13.36 -3.69 14.99
CA TYR A 177 -12.10 -3.15 14.48
C TYR A 177 -11.07 -4.25 14.22
N ILE A 178 -11.47 -5.29 13.51
CA ILE A 178 -10.67 -6.45 13.12
C ILE A 178 -10.75 -6.66 11.61
N THR A 179 -9.75 -7.36 11.05
CA THR A 179 -9.76 -7.77 9.64
C THR A 179 -10.67 -8.98 9.42
N LEU A 180 -11.06 -9.27 8.15
CA LEU A 180 -11.75 -10.52 7.82
C LEU A 180 -10.89 -11.74 8.24
N THR A 181 -9.59 -11.69 8.03
CA THR A 181 -8.69 -12.79 8.39
C THR A 181 -8.75 -13.12 9.88
N ASP A 182 -8.73 -12.09 10.74
CA ASP A 182 -8.81 -12.25 12.19
C ASP A 182 -10.22 -12.62 12.66
N GLY A 183 -11.25 -12.20 11.92
CA GLY A 183 -12.66 -12.44 12.21
C GLY A 183 -13.29 -13.65 11.49
N GLN A 184 -12.49 -14.48 10.79
CA GLN A 184 -12.98 -15.59 9.97
C GLN A 184 -13.90 -16.53 10.74
N ASP A 185 -13.48 -16.99 11.92
CA ASP A 185 -14.29 -17.85 12.77
C ASP A 185 -15.56 -17.15 13.29
N MET A 186 -15.53 -15.82 13.42
CA MET A 186 -16.68 -15.06 13.86
C MET A 186 -17.78 -14.97 12.79
N ILE A 187 -17.42 -14.95 11.51
CA ILE A 187 -18.38 -15.09 10.39
C ILE A 187 -19.02 -16.47 10.46
N THR A 188 -18.18 -17.52 10.51
CA THR A 188 -18.63 -18.93 10.46
C THR A 188 -19.57 -19.27 11.63
N ASN A 189 -19.29 -18.79 12.84
CA ASN A 189 -20.09 -19.08 14.03
C ASN A 189 -21.18 -18.02 14.34
N GLY A 190 -21.46 -17.11 13.40
CA GLY A 190 -22.53 -16.13 13.49
C GLY A 190 -22.30 -14.99 14.49
N ARG A 191 -21.06 -14.74 14.91
CA ARG A 191 -20.69 -13.59 15.75
C ARG A 191 -20.43 -12.31 14.95
N LEU A 192 -20.13 -12.43 13.66
CA LEU A 192 -20.10 -11.34 12.68
C LEU A 192 -21.18 -11.55 11.62
N ASP A 193 -21.82 -10.47 11.19
CA ASP A 193 -22.82 -10.45 10.13
C ASP A 193 -22.17 -10.14 8.76
N GLY A 194 -21.02 -9.45 8.77
CA GLY A 194 -20.25 -9.14 7.55
C GLY A 194 -18.87 -8.60 7.85
N ALA A 195 -18.10 -8.39 6.77
CA ALA A 195 -16.75 -7.82 6.81
C ALA A 195 -16.47 -7.00 5.56
N TRP A 196 -15.67 -5.95 5.71
CA TRP A 196 -15.15 -5.16 4.61
C TRP A 196 -13.71 -5.56 4.29
N VAL A 197 -13.42 -5.80 3.02
CA VAL A 197 -12.10 -6.21 2.54
C VAL A 197 -11.69 -5.38 1.34
N MET A 198 -10.46 -4.93 1.31
CA MET A 198 -9.81 -4.38 0.13
C MET A 198 -8.65 -5.29 -0.25
N ALA A 199 -8.79 -6.00 -1.33
CA ALA A 199 -7.77 -6.91 -1.82
C ALA A 199 -7.97 -7.21 -3.30
N GLY A 200 -6.88 -7.57 -4.00
CA GLY A 200 -6.98 -8.11 -5.37
C GLY A 200 -7.90 -9.33 -5.43
N VAL A 201 -8.47 -9.59 -6.59
CA VAL A 201 -9.38 -10.72 -6.86
C VAL A 201 -8.62 -11.78 -7.66
N PRO A 202 -8.57 -13.06 -7.20
CA PRO A 202 -9.13 -13.58 -5.96
C PRO A 202 -8.25 -13.32 -4.71
N ALA A 203 -8.87 -13.07 -3.56
CA ALA A 203 -8.19 -13.00 -2.25
C ALA A 203 -8.45 -14.26 -1.43
N SER A 204 -7.42 -14.78 -0.77
CA SER A 204 -7.52 -16.04 -0.02
C SER A 204 -8.50 -15.99 1.15
N SER A 205 -8.51 -14.87 1.91
CA SER A 205 -9.45 -14.69 3.02
C SER A 205 -10.91 -14.62 2.55
N VAL A 206 -11.16 -13.98 1.40
CA VAL A 206 -12.49 -13.95 0.78
C VAL A 206 -12.88 -15.35 0.29
N ALA A 207 -11.98 -16.03 -0.43
CA ALA A 207 -12.23 -17.41 -0.89
C ALA A 207 -12.60 -18.35 0.27
N GLN A 208 -11.90 -18.26 1.39
CA GLN A 208 -12.20 -19.03 2.58
C GLN A 208 -13.57 -18.70 3.16
N ALA A 209 -13.92 -17.41 3.30
CA ALA A 209 -15.21 -16.98 3.82
C ALA A 209 -16.37 -17.55 2.98
N LEU A 210 -16.25 -17.51 1.65
CA LEU A 210 -17.28 -17.99 0.73
C LEU A 210 -17.48 -19.52 0.80
N THR A 211 -16.51 -20.28 1.30
CA THR A 211 -16.66 -21.72 1.52
C THR A 211 -17.24 -22.08 2.89
N THR A 212 -17.36 -21.10 3.80
CA THR A 212 -17.79 -21.29 5.18
C THR A 212 -19.10 -20.58 5.53
N GLY A 213 -19.99 -20.33 4.55
CA GLY A 213 -21.32 -19.78 4.76
C GLY A 213 -21.39 -18.25 4.68
N ALA A 214 -20.60 -17.68 3.78
CA ALA A 214 -20.68 -16.27 3.42
C ALA A 214 -20.76 -16.08 1.91
N LYS A 215 -21.16 -14.88 1.49
CA LYS A 215 -21.24 -14.47 0.09
C LYS A 215 -20.73 -13.05 -0.10
N LEU A 216 -20.39 -12.70 -1.34
CA LEU A 216 -20.13 -11.34 -1.75
C LEU A 216 -21.44 -10.56 -1.89
N LEU A 217 -21.46 -9.37 -1.34
CA LEU A 217 -22.56 -8.42 -1.52
C LEU A 217 -22.35 -7.66 -2.83
N ASP A 218 -23.38 -7.62 -3.65
CA ASP A 218 -23.45 -6.82 -4.86
C ASP A 218 -23.87 -5.39 -4.50
N ILE A 219 -23.06 -4.40 -4.88
CA ILE A 219 -23.36 -3.00 -4.62
C ILE A 219 -24.16 -2.42 -5.77
N ASP A 220 -25.29 -1.80 -5.45
CA ASP A 220 -26.18 -1.18 -6.44
C ASP A 220 -25.40 -0.16 -7.31
N ARG A 221 -25.59 -0.24 -8.63
CA ARG A 221 -24.89 0.62 -9.58
C ARG A 221 -25.19 2.11 -9.38
N SER A 222 -26.40 2.46 -8.95
CA SER A 222 -26.75 3.86 -8.65
C SER A 222 -26.01 4.36 -7.41
N LEU A 223 -25.70 3.48 -6.45
CA LEU A 223 -24.90 3.79 -5.29
C LEU A 223 -23.43 3.99 -5.69
N ILE A 224 -22.90 3.10 -6.53
CA ILE A 224 -21.54 3.24 -7.10
C ILE A 224 -21.41 4.59 -7.82
N GLN A 225 -22.38 4.98 -8.64
CA GLN A 225 -22.37 6.27 -9.33
C GLN A 225 -22.36 7.44 -8.34
N ARG A 226 -23.21 7.44 -7.30
CA ARG A 226 -23.19 8.49 -6.26
C ARG A 226 -21.86 8.57 -5.51
N ILE A 227 -21.22 7.43 -5.24
CA ILE A 227 -19.88 7.42 -4.63
C ILE A 227 -18.88 8.10 -5.56
N GLN A 228 -18.90 7.77 -6.84
CA GLN A 228 -18.00 8.33 -7.87
C GLN A 228 -18.19 9.85 -8.05
N GLU A 229 -19.44 10.31 -8.07
CA GLU A 229 -19.75 11.74 -8.21
C GLU A 229 -19.18 12.57 -7.05
N LYS A 230 -19.16 11.98 -5.84
CA LYS A 230 -18.65 12.66 -4.65
C LYS A 230 -17.15 12.44 -4.42
N TYR A 231 -16.67 11.27 -4.80
CA TYR A 231 -15.30 10.81 -4.56
C TYR A 231 -14.71 10.25 -5.86
N PRO A 232 -14.18 11.10 -6.75
CA PRO A 232 -13.82 10.73 -8.13
C PRO A 232 -12.72 9.65 -8.25
N TRP A 233 -11.96 9.42 -7.21
CA TRP A 233 -10.94 8.36 -7.15
C TRP A 233 -11.49 6.94 -7.07
N HIS A 234 -12.80 6.80 -6.85
CA HIS A 234 -13.45 5.50 -6.97
C HIS A 234 -13.78 5.20 -8.43
N VAL A 235 -13.43 4.02 -8.87
CA VAL A 235 -13.81 3.52 -10.20
C VAL A 235 -14.80 2.37 -10.06
N PRO A 236 -15.83 2.26 -10.91
CA PRO A 236 -16.66 1.07 -10.96
C PRO A 236 -15.82 -0.17 -11.24
N TYR A 237 -16.07 -1.21 -10.50
CA TYR A 237 -15.37 -2.49 -10.66
C TYR A 237 -16.37 -3.64 -10.68
N THR A 238 -16.10 -4.63 -11.53
CA THR A 238 -16.90 -5.85 -11.59
C THR A 238 -15.99 -7.03 -11.25
N ILE A 239 -16.33 -7.76 -10.19
CA ILE A 239 -15.70 -9.04 -9.87
C ILE A 239 -16.33 -10.08 -10.82
N PRO A 240 -15.55 -10.68 -11.74
CA PRO A 240 -16.09 -11.58 -12.72
C PRO A 240 -16.72 -12.82 -12.07
N LYS A 241 -17.79 -13.35 -12.68
CA LYS A 241 -18.37 -14.65 -12.31
C LYS A 241 -17.27 -15.71 -12.26
N GLY A 242 -17.29 -16.55 -11.22
CA GLY A 242 -16.34 -17.64 -11.06
C GLY A 242 -14.95 -17.21 -10.55
N SER A 243 -14.77 -15.95 -10.13
CA SER A 243 -13.53 -15.51 -9.45
C SER A 243 -13.30 -16.26 -8.14
N TYR A 244 -14.39 -16.70 -7.51
CA TYR A 244 -14.40 -17.52 -6.30
C TYR A 244 -15.27 -18.74 -6.44
N ALA A 245 -15.01 -19.79 -5.64
CA ALA A 245 -15.91 -20.91 -5.51
C ALA A 245 -17.30 -20.44 -5.03
N ASN A 246 -18.36 -21.02 -5.59
CA ASN A 246 -19.76 -20.70 -5.28
C ASN A 246 -20.22 -19.27 -5.66
N GLN A 247 -19.40 -18.52 -6.41
CA GLN A 247 -19.80 -17.24 -6.98
C GLN A 247 -20.30 -17.47 -8.43
N ASP A 248 -21.60 -17.54 -8.60
CA ASP A 248 -22.29 -17.91 -9.86
C ASP A 248 -22.68 -16.70 -10.72
N ARG A 249 -22.46 -15.47 -10.23
CA ARG A 249 -22.78 -14.21 -10.92
C ARG A 249 -21.66 -13.19 -10.79
N GLU A 250 -21.69 -12.17 -11.63
CA GLU A 250 -20.86 -10.98 -11.47
C GLU A 250 -21.27 -10.20 -10.22
N ILE A 251 -20.31 -9.55 -9.56
CA ILE A 251 -20.52 -8.70 -8.40
C ILE A 251 -20.01 -7.31 -8.73
N HIS A 252 -20.89 -6.32 -8.65
CA HIS A 252 -20.57 -4.92 -8.86
C HIS A 252 -20.09 -4.29 -7.55
N THR A 253 -19.05 -3.51 -7.66
CA THR A 253 -18.44 -2.79 -6.54
C THR A 253 -17.64 -1.59 -7.03
N THR A 254 -16.88 -0.96 -6.17
CA THR A 254 -15.88 0.05 -6.51
C THR A 254 -14.47 -0.50 -6.32
N ALA A 255 -13.51 0.11 -6.99
CA ALA A 255 -12.11 -0.07 -6.71
C ALA A 255 -11.43 1.29 -6.57
N VAL A 256 -10.29 1.32 -5.88
CA VAL A 256 -9.45 2.50 -5.71
C VAL A 256 -8.03 2.18 -6.16
N LYS A 257 -7.32 3.19 -6.69
CA LYS A 257 -5.93 3.06 -7.12
C LYS A 257 -5.01 3.05 -5.90
N MET A 258 -4.10 2.10 -5.84
CA MET A 258 -3.00 2.09 -4.88
C MET A 258 -1.85 2.94 -5.45
N ILE A 259 -1.27 3.80 -4.63
CA ILE A 259 -0.18 4.70 -4.99
C ILE A 259 1.02 4.41 -4.09
N LEU A 260 2.16 4.13 -4.70
CA LEU A 260 3.46 4.22 -4.03
C LEU A 260 3.80 5.71 -3.91
N PHE A 261 4.00 6.19 -2.71
CA PHE A 261 4.18 7.62 -2.44
C PHE A 261 5.29 7.88 -1.43
N THR A 262 5.81 9.08 -1.46
CA THR A 262 6.89 9.60 -0.63
C THR A 262 6.62 11.06 -0.27
N ARG A 263 7.56 11.77 0.33
CA ARG A 263 7.51 13.23 0.50
C ARG A 263 8.52 13.94 -0.41
N ASN A 264 8.32 15.24 -0.59
CA ASN A 264 9.05 16.06 -1.56
C ASN A 264 10.52 16.34 -1.22
N ASP A 265 10.96 16.07 0.01
CA ASP A 265 12.32 16.31 0.50
C ASP A 265 13.24 15.07 0.39
N ILE A 266 12.72 13.95 -0.06
CA ILE A 266 13.55 12.78 -0.35
C ILE A 266 14.42 13.06 -1.59
N ASP A 267 15.66 12.61 -1.54
CA ASP A 267 16.65 12.83 -2.60
C ASP A 267 16.15 12.35 -3.97
N GLU A 268 16.26 13.25 -4.97
CA GLU A 268 15.77 13.02 -6.32
C GLU A 268 16.38 11.77 -6.96
N GLU A 269 17.70 11.58 -6.84
CA GLU A 269 18.40 10.41 -7.41
C GLU A 269 17.95 9.12 -6.76
N THR A 270 17.66 9.16 -5.45
CA THR A 270 17.16 8.00 -4.72
C THR A 270 15.80 7.56 -5.28
N ILE A 271 14.85 8.48 -5.44
CA ILE A 271 13.53 8.14 -5.98
C ILE A 271 13.59 7.79 -7.46
N TYR A 272 14.46 8.42 -8.25
CA TYR A 272 14.68 8.04 -9.65
C TYR A 272 15.12 6.57 -9.76
N GLU A 273 16.18 6.18 -9.03
CA GLU A 273 16.65 4.80 -9.03
C GLU A 273 15.59 3.81 -8.51
N MET A 274 14.90 4.15 -7.43
CA MET A 274 13.82 3.30 -6.90
C MET A 274 12.68 3.10 -7.91
N THR A 275 12.29 4.17 -8.65
CA THR A 275 11.26 4.10 -9.69
C THR A 275 11.70 3.25 -10.87
N LYS A 276 12.92 3.45 -11.36
CA LYS A 276 13.53 2.68 -12.45
C LYS A 276 13.60 1.19 -12.11
N LYS A 277 14.07 0.86 -10.90
CA LYS A 277 14.18 -0.53 -10.44
C LYS A 277 12.81 -1.18 -10.23
N LEU A 278 11.81 -0.43 -9.74
CA LEU A 278 10.44 -0.90 -9.62
C LEU A 278 9.90 -1.43 -10.96
N TRP A 279 9.99 -0.62 -12.03
CA TRP A 279 9.45 -1.01 -13.32
C TRP A 279 10.23 -2.12 -13.99
N ASN A 280 11.57 -2.11 -13.87
CA ASN A 280 12.40 -3.23 -14.33
C ASN A 280 12.03 -4.54 -13.60
N TYR A 281 11.78 -4.47 -12.29
CA TYR A 281 11.35 -5.63 -11.51
C TYR A 281 9.97 -6.14 -11.93
N ILE A 282 9.01 -5.25 -12.16
CA ILE A 282 7.66 -5.63 -12.60
C ILE A 282 7.70 -6.31 -13.98
N GLU A 283 8.54 -5.83 -14.90
CA GLU A 283 8.64 -6.36 -16.26
C GLU A 283 9.44 -7.66 -16.34
N HIS A 284 10.55 -7.76 -15.61
CA HIS A 284 11.55 -8.83 -15.81
C HIS A 284 11.84 -9.66 -14.55
N GLY A 285 11.33 -9.25 -13.40
CA GLY A 285 11.65 -9.88 -12.11
C GLY A 285 11.09 -11.28 -11.97
N LYS A 286 11.67 -12.03 -11.01
CA LYS A 286 11.15 -13.33 -10.58
C LYS A 286 10.34 -13.16 -9.31
N ASN A 287 9.31 -14.00 -9.12
CA ASN A 287 8.46 -14.03 -7.92
C ASN A 287 7.75 -12.69 -7.62
N ILE A 288 7.30 -12.01 -8.69
CA ILE A 288 6.56 -10.76 -8.56
C ILE A 288 5.26 -11.02 -7.76
N PRO A 289 4.97 -10.26 -6.70
CA PRO A 289 3.71 -10.35 -5.98
C PRO A 289 2.50 -10.23 -6.90
N ALA A 290 1.46 -11.01 -6.64
CA ALA A 290 0.27 -11.06 -7.50
C ALA A 290 -0.32 -9.67 -7.81
N PRO A 291 -0.40 -8.71 -6.85
CA PRO A 291 -0.93 -7.39 -7.15
C PRO A 291 -0.11 -6.57 -8.16
N LEU A 292 1.18 -6.85 -8.30
CA LEU A 292 2.06 -6.13 -9.23
C LEU A 292 2.16 -6.77 -10.62
N LYS A 293 1.65 -8.00 -10.78
CA LYS A 293 1.74 -8.73 -12.06
C LYS A 293 0.91 -8.04 -13.15
N GLY A 294 1.55 -7.83 -14.30
CA GLY A 294 0.89 -7.25 -15.48
C GLY A 294 0.72 -5.75 -15.45
N LEU A 295 1.19 -5.06 -14.39
CA LEU A 295 1.29 -3.61 -14.41
C LEU A 295 2.30 -3.15 -15.46
N THR A 296 2.01 -2.00 -16.02
CA THR A 296 2.85 -1.33 -17.01
C THR A 296 3.26 0.05 -16.52
N VAL A 297 4.27 0.62 -17.13
CA VAL A 297 4.72 1.99 -16.82
C VAL A 297 3.57 3.00 -16.97
N LYS A 298 2.63 2.76 -17.90
CA LYS A 298 1.43 3.59 -18.08
C LYS A 298 0.56 3.62 -16.81
N ASP A 299 0.46 2.50 -16.09
CA ASP A 299 -0.24 2.46 -14.81
C ASP A 299 0.39 3.36 -13.77
N GLY A 300 1.73 3.55 -13.85
CA GLY A 300 2.50 4.39 -12.96
C GLY A 300 2.14 5.87 -13.00
N VAL A 301 1.66 6.35 -14.14
CA VAL A 301 1.38 7.77 -14.37
C VAL A 301 -0.11 8.07 -14.55
N THR A 302 -0.98 7.06 -14.45
CA THR A 302 -2.44 7.23 -14.59
C THR A 302 -3.18 6.98 -13.28
N GLY A 303 -4.28 7.70 -13.06
CA GLY A 303 -5.12 7.58 -11.86
C GLY A 303 -4.42 8.07 -10.59
N LEU A 304 -3.58 9.09 -10.71
CA LEU A 304 -2.88 9.72 -9.58
C LEU A 304 -3.75 10.80 -8.88
N ASP A 305 -4.95 11.09 -9.38
CA ASP A 305 -5.93 12.00 -8.78
C ASP A 305 -5.35 13.38 -8.37
N ASN A 306 -4.54 13.96 -9.26
CA ASN A 306 -3.81 15.21 -9.06
C ASN A 306 -2.73 15.16 -7.96
N ILE A 307 -2.34 14.01 -7.48
CA ILE A 307 -1.17 13.86 -6.61
C ILE A 307 0.08 14.12 -7.46
N PRO A 308 0.88 15.15 -7.16
CA PRO A 308 2.05 15.48 -7.98
C PRO A 308 3.12 14.38 -7.86
N LEU A 309 3.77 14.08 -8.97
CA LEU A 309 4.92 13.17 -8.97
C LEU A 309 6.10 13.75 -8.19
N HIS A 310 6.88 12.87 -7.59
CA HIS A 310 8.19 13.23 -7.08
C HIS A 310 9.14 13.55 -8.23
N PRO A 311 10.02 14.57 -8.14
CA PRO A 311 10.93 14.95 -9.24
C PRO A 311 11.74 13.77 -9.81
N GLY A 312 12.25 12.89 -8.96
CA GLY A 312 12.97 11.69 -9.41
C GLY A 312 12.12 10.71 -10.20
N ALA A 313 10.87 10.49 -9.79
CA ALA A 313 9.93 9.65 -10.53
C ALA A 313 9.54 10.31 -11.87
N GLU A 314 9.23 11.61 -11.85
CA GLU A 314 8.88 12.38 -13.04
C GLU A 314 10.02 12.35 -14.07
N ARG A 315 11.28 12.51 -13.63
CA ARG A 315 12.47 12.42 -14.49
C ARG A 315 12.54 11.07 -15.19
N TYR A 316 12.36 9.97 -14.46
CA TYR A 316 12.35 8.63 -15.05
C TYR A 316 11.24 8.47 -16.09
N TYR A 317 10.01 8.87 -15.78
CA TYR A 317 8.89 8.75 -16.71
C TYR A 317 9.07 9.59 -17.98
N LYS A 318 9.64 10.78 -17.88
CA LYS A 318 10.01 11.62 -19.05
C LYS A 318 11.10 10.98 -19.89
N GLU A 319 12.14 10.40 -19.26
CA GLU A 319 13.24 9.72 -19.96
C GLU A 319 12.75 8.57 -20.85
N ILE A 320 11.75 7.81 -20.38
CA ILE A 320 11.20 6.69 -21.14
C ILE A 320 9.99 7.03 -22.00
N GLY A 321 9.60 8.31 -22.07
CA GLY A 321 8.46 8.78 -22.89
C GLY A 321 7.09 8.34 -22.37
N ALA A 322 6.93 8.14 -21.07
CA ALA A 322 5.65 7.81 -20.43
C ALA A 322 4.84 9.05 -20.00
N LEU A 323 5.49 10.23 -19.98
CA LEU A 323 4.92 11.56 -19.74
C LEU A 323 5.16 12.46 -20.95
#